data_3fd593380f8ac678af898b9ded1f99af
#
_entry.id   3fd593380f8ac678af898b9ded1f99af
#
_cell.length_a   1.000
_cell.length_b   1.000
_cell.length_c   1.000
_cell.angle_alpha   90.00
_cell.angle_beta   90.00
_cell.angle_gamma   90.00
#
_symmetry.space_group_name_H-M   'P 1'
#
loop_
_entity.id
_entity.type
_entity.pdbx_description
1 polymer ?
#
loop_
_entity_poly.entity_id
_entity_poly.type
_entity_poly.pdbx_seq_one_letter_code
_entity_poly.pdbx_strand_id
1 'polypeptide(L)'
;MYLQPGCKENALYLTPKKNKSIMKSQTNGRGCAACDAGPDHDHHSQSYWRPVASAVLFAAGLVMQYTGVEFFASPAVRFCWYLAAYFPVGLPVLREAWNGMRQRDFFTEYTLMSLAAIGAFYIGEYPEGVAVMLFYSIGEALQERAVERARRNIRALVDIRPEQANVLVEGKPVAMPAAQVVPGRTIEVLPGGRVPLDGVLLSEAAPFNTAALTGESTPRTIRKGEEVLAGMISSLQPVRIEVTRPYGESALSRILSMVEEAAARKAPAELFIRRFARIYTPVVTGLAVLIVALPGLWSLLHGGFAYSFDEWLSRALVFLVASCPCALVISIPLGYFSGIGVASKAGVLFKGGSYLDAIARVNTV
;
A
#
# COMPACT_ATOMS: atom_id res chain seq x y z
N MET A 1 18.40 -13.50 -35.81
CA MET A 1 19.31 -14.67 -35.83
C MET A 1 19.96 -14.73 -34.46
N TYR A 2 19.39 -15.51 -33.55
CA TYR A 2 19.98 -16.31 -32.48
C TYR A 2 18.83 -16.93 -31.68
N LEU A 3 18.65 -18.20 -31.92
CA LEU A 3 17.78 -19.16 -31.24
C LEU A 3 18.43 -19.55 -29.89
N GLN A 4 17.64 -19.65 -28.85
CA GLN A 4 17.95 -20.50 -27.70
C GLN A 4 16.95 -21.63 -27.60
N PRO A 5 17.40 -22.88 -27.40
CA PRO A 5 16.55 -24.04 -27.26
C PRO A 5 16.41 -24.50 -25.82
N GLY A 6 15.29 -25.13 -25.52
CA GLY A 6 15.24 -26.24 -24.58
C GLY A 6 14.48 -26.01 -23.28
N CYS A 7 13.20 -26.40 -23.27
CA CYS A 7 12.58 -26.99 -22.10
C CYS A 7 11.84 -28.25 -22.53
N LYS A 8 12.35 -29.39 -22.06
CA LYS A 8 11.82 -30.74 -22.34
C LYS A 8 10.59 -31.00 -21.48
N GLU A 9 9.58 -31.56 -22.13
CA GLU A 9 8.48 -32.31 -21.55
C GLU A 9 8.98 -33.39 -20.59
N ASN A 10 8.31 -33.50 -19.44
CA ASN A 10 8.18 -34.76 -18.72
C ASN A 10 6.75 -34.90 -18.23
N ALA A 11 5.97 -35.62 -19.04
CA ALA A 11 4.70 -36.22 -18.66
C ALA A 11 5.00 -37.44 -17.78
N LEU A 12 4.51 -37.50 -16.58
CA LEU A 12 4.40 -38.73 -15.77
C LEU A 12 2.99 -38.86 -15.24
N TYR A 13 2.31 -39.82 -15.84
CA TYR A 13 1.04 -40.40 -15.39
C TYR A 13 1.25 -41.10 -14.05
N LEU A 14 0.46 -40.79 -13.05
CA LEU A 14 0.21 -41.66 -11.90
C LEU A 14 -1.25 -41.62 -11.48
N THR A 15 -1.83 -42.79 -11.44
CA THR A 15 -3.17 -43.23 -11.12
C THR A 15 -3.64 -42.92 -9.69
N PRO A 16 -4.96 -42.93 -9.40
CA PRO A 16 -5.51 -42.43 -8.13
C PRO A 16 -5.56 -43.54 -7.06
N LYS A 17 -5.09 -43.23 -5.84
CA LYS A 17 -5.40 -44.05 -4.67
C LYS A 17 -6.39 -43.29 -3.76
N LYS A 18 -7.54 -43.94 -3.56
CA LYS A 18 -8.57 -43.64 -2.56
C LYS A 18 -7.99 -43.51 -1.18
N ASN A 19 -8.30 -42.43 -0.46
CA ASN A 19 -8.54 -42.57 0.98
C ASN A 19 -9.61 -41.56 1.43
N LYS A 20 -10.64 -42.12 2.08
CA LYS A 20 -11.72 -41.43 2.78
C LYS A 20 -11.21 -41.04 4.16
N SER A 21 -11.31 -39.78 4.54
CA SER A 21 -11.76 -39.44 5.91
C SER A 21 -11.89 -37.95 6.12
N ILE A 22 -13.06 -37.56 6.62
CA ILE A 22 -13.38 -36.43 7.49
C ILE A 22 -13.44 -35.03 6.81
N MET A 23 -14.65 -34.77 6.36
CA MET A 23 -15.19 -33.45 6.06
C MET A 23 -15.39 -32.66 7.36
N LYS A 24 -14.53 -31.68 7.64
CA LYS A 24 -14.83 -30.58 8.56
C LYS A 24 -14.93 -29.30 7.74
N SER A 25 -16.16 -28.82 7.69
CA SER A 25 -16.56 -27.52 7.16
C SER A 25 -15.73 -26.41 7.82
N GLN A 26 -14.93 -25.69 7.03
CA GLN A 26 -14.49 -24.34 7.33
C GLN A 26 -14.76 -23.50 6.09
N THR A 27 -15.81 -22.73 6.17
CA THR A 27 -16.09 -21.61 5.27
C THR A 27 -15.06 -20.52 5.56
N ASN A 28 -13.96 -20.51 4.78
CA ASN A 28 -13.05 -19.39 4.72
C ASN A 28 -13.27 -18.68 3.39
N GLY A 29 -13.83 -17.47 3.48
CA GLY A 29 -13.89 -16.54 2.37
C GLY A 29 -12.46 -16.28 1.84
N ARG A 30 -12.16 -16.87 0.69
CA ARG A 30 -10.94 -16.55 -0.07
C ARG A 30 -11.18 -15.23 -0.80
N GLY A 31 -10.76 -14.12 -0.18
CA GLY A 31 -10.47 -12.91 -0.91
C GLY A 31 -9.42 -13.20 -1.99
N CYS A 32 -9.57 -12.56 -3.14
CA CYS A 32 -8.69 -12.73 -4.29
C CYS A 32 -7.23 -12.54 -3.91
N ALA A 33 -6.43 -13.59 -4.02
CA ALA A 33 -4.99 -13.63 -3.72
C ALA A 33 -4.12 -12.85 -4.73
N ALA A 34 -4.72 -12.11 -5.66
CA ALA A 34 -4.01 -11.37 -6.70
C ALA A 34 -3.68 -9.90 -6.32
N CYS A 35 -4.17 -9.40 -5.18
CA CYS A 35 -3.87 -8.04 -4.73
C CYS A 35 -2.58 -7.91 -3.91
N ASP A 36 -1.90 -9.02 -3.60
CA ASP A 36 -0.75 -9.05 -2.67
C ASP A 36 0.62 -9.22 -3.34
N ALA A 37 0.73 -9.04 -4.66
CA ALA A 37 2.03 -9.11 -5.33
C ALA A 37 2.77 -7.75 -5.37
N GLY A 38 2.79 -7.04 -4.25
CA GLY A 38 3.84 -6.09 -3.89
C GLY A 38 4.94 -6.85 -3.13
N PRO A 39 6.20 -6.36 -3.04
CA PRO A 39 7.15 -6.98 -2.13
C PRO A 39 6.47 -7.07 -0.77
N ASP A 40 6.46 -8.28 -0.20
CA ASP A 40 5.87 -8.61 1.10
C ASP A 40 6.40 -7.66 2.20
N HIS A 41 5.88 -6.46 2.23
CA HIS A 41 5.73 -5.75 3.47
C HIS A 41 4.48 -6.38 4.09
N ASP A 42 4.70 -7.35 4.97
CA ASP A 42 3.67 -7.81 5.87
C ASP A 42 2.92 -6.58 6.37
N HIS A 43 1.71 -6.34 5.81
CA HIS A 43 0.77 -5.38 6.33
C HIS A 43 0.33 -5.88 7.71
N HIS A 44 1.25 -5.80 8.67
CA HIS A 44 0.86 -5.74 10.06
C HIS A 44 -0.06 -4.51 10.12
N SER A 45 -1.37 -4.75 10.25
CA SER A 45 -2.28 -3.72 10.71
C SER A 45 -1.59 -3.05 11.90
N GLN A 46 -0.99 -1.88 11.66
CA GLN A 46 -0.22 -1.21 12.71
C GLN A 46 -1.19 -0.93 13.84
N SER A 47 -1.10 -1.74 14.87
CA SER A 47 -1.93 -1.65 16.03
C SER A 47 -1.53 -0.36 16.74
N TYR A 48 -2.37 0.66 16.69
CA TYR A 48 -2.13 2.00 17.27
C TYR A 48 -1.75 1.97 18.76
N TRP A 49 -1.92 0.83 19.41
CA TRP A 49 -1.52 0.68 20.80
C TRP A 49 -0.01 0.83 21.00
N ARG A 50 0.83 0.49 19.98
CA ARG A 50 2.31 0.56 20.08
C ARG A 50 2.81 1.99 20.27
N PRO A 51 2.51 2.95 19.36
CA PRO A 51 2.92 4.34 19.56
C PRO A 51 2.22 4.98 20.78
N VAL A 52 0.97 4.60 21.08
CA VAL A 52 0.28 5.11 22.27
C VAL A 52 0.93 4.59 23.56
N ALA A 53 1.23 3.30 23.65
CA ALA A 53 1.93 2.74 24.82
C ALA A 53 3.30 3.37 25.02
N SER A 54 4.09 3.53 23.94
CA SER A 54 5.38 4.21 23.98
C SER A 54 5.23 5.69 24.42
N ALA A 55 4.23 6.41 23.89
CA ALA A 55 3.98 7.81 24.26
C ALA A 55 3.62 7.97 25.74
N VAL A 56 2.79 7.07 26.28
CA VAL A 56 2.42 7.07 27.70
C VAL A 56 3.63 6.80 28.59
N LEU A 57 4.43 5.78 28.27
CA LEU A 57 5.65 5.46 29.02
C LEU A 57 6.69 6.58 28.93
N PHE A 58 6.83 7.18 27.75
CA PHE A 58 7.72 8.31 27.52
C PHE A 58 7.31 9.54 28.35
N ALA A 59 6.04 9.93 28.27
CA ALA A 59 5.50 11.05 29.04
C ALA A 59 5.64 10.82 30.55
N ALA A 60 5.34 9.62 31.03
CA ALA A 60 5.52 9.26 32.44
C ALA A 60 7.00 9.36 32.87
N GLY A 61 7.93 8.90 32.01
CA GLY A 61 9.37 9.02 32.26
C GLY A 61 9.85 10.48 32.35
N LEU A 62 9.36 11.34 31.45
CA LEU A 62 9.65 12.78 31.48
C LEU A 62 9.13 13.44 32.78
N VAL A 63 7.88 13.13 33.15
CA VAL A 63 7.30 13.66 34.40
C VAL A 63 8.10 13.21 35.60
N MET A 64 8.48 11.93 35.71
CA MET A 64 9.30 11.41 36.80
C MET A 64 10.69 12.09 36.84
N GLN A 65 11.29 12.31 35.68
CA GLN A 65 12.58 12.98 35.57
C GLN A 65 12.48 14.44 36.01
N TYR A 66 11.38 15.13 35.65
CA TYR A 66 11.18 16.56 36.01
C TYR A 66 10.77 16.74 37.47
N THR A 67 10.02 15.82 38.05
CA THR A 67 9.59 15.87 39.45
C THR A 67 10.67 15.42 40.44
N GLY A 68 11.81 14.90 39.94
CA GLY A 68 12.96 14.53 40.81
C GLY A 68 12.69 13.34 41.72
N VAL A 69 11.87 12.38 41.30
CA VAL A 69 11.56 11.19 42.11
C VAL A 69 12.84 10.41 42.40
N GLU A 70 13.15 10.15 43.67
CA GLU A 70 14.39 9.49 44.11
C GLU A 70 14.66 8.17 43.43
N PHE A 71 13.61 7.35 43.17
CA PHE A 71 13.73 6.09 42.47
C PHE A 71 14.26 6.27 41.01
N PHE A 72 13.93 7.40 40.36
CA PHE A 72 14.34 7.73 39.01
C PHE A 72 15.73 8.39 38.93
N ALA A 73 16.37 8.68 40.06
CA ALA A 73 17.73 9.22 40.14
C ALA A 73 18.78 8.18 39.68
N SER A 74 18.50 6.87 39.82
CA SER A 74 19.43 5.81 39.40
C SER A 74 19.55 5.72 37.88
N PRO A 75 20.77 5.79 37.30
CA PRO A 75 20.98 5.67 35.86
C PRO A 75 20.44 4.36 35.27
N ALA A 76 20.55 3.27 36.02
CA ALA A 76 20.05 1.95 35.59
C ALA A 76 18.52 1.93 35.46
N VAL A 77 17.79 2.58 36.40
CA VAL A 77 16.33 2.66 36.36
C VAL A 77 15.88 3.50 35.17
N ARG A 78 16.54 4.64 34.93
CA ARG A 78 16.26 5.50 33.76
C ARG A 78 16.48 4.74 32.47
N PHE A 79 17.60 4.06 32.34
CA PHE A 79 17.90 3.22 31.17
C PHE A 79 16.81 2.16 30.92
N CYS A 80 16.47 1.36 31.94
CA CYS A 80 15.45 0.32 31.81
C CYS A 80 14.07 0.89 31.48
N TRP A 81 13.69 2.02 32.07
CA TRP A 81 12.42 2.68 31.79
C TRP A 81 12.31 3.17 30.35
N TYR A 82 13.31 3.92 29.89
CA TYR A 82 13.30 4.42 28.51
C TYR A 82 13.50 3.30 27.49
N LEU A 83 14.21 2.23 27.85
CA LEU A 83 14.27 1.03 27.00
C LEU A 83 12.90 0.35 26.88
N ALA A 84 12.13 0.29 27.96
CA ALA A 84 10.77 -0.24 27.93
C ALA A 84 9.83 0.66 27.08
N ALA A 85 9.99 1.99 27.15
CA ALA A 85 9.27 2.93 26.30
C ALA A 85 9.67 2.85 24.82
N TYR A 86 10.94 2.57 24.53
CA TYR A 86 11.49 2.38 23.19
C TYR A 86 10.97 1.10 22.51
N PHE A 87 10.84 0.00 23.27
CA PHE A 87 10.60 -1.33 22.73
C PHE A 87 9.39 -1.45 21.78
N PRO A 88 8.20 -0.88 22.09
CA PRO A 88 7.02 -1.01 21.22
C PRO A 88 7.20 -0.38 19.84
N VAL A 89 7.92 0.73 19.74
CA VAL A 89 8.11 1.51 18.51
C VAL A 89 9.45 1.22 17.83
N GLY A 90 10.50 0.93 18.59
CA GLY A 90 11.85 0.69 18.06
C GLY A 90 12.06 -0.72 17.51
N LEU A 91 11.41 -1.74 18.08
CA LEU A 91 11.61 -3.12 17.65
C LEU A 91 11.22 -3.38 16.19
N PRO A 92 10.09 -2.87 15.67
CA PRO A 92 9.76 -2.99 14.25
C PRO A 92 10.83 -2.35 13.36
N VAL A 93 11.26 -1.14 13.69
CA VAL A 93 12.27 -0.39 12.93
C VAL A 93 13.61 -1.10 12.92
N LEU A 94 14.04 -1.65 14.07
CA LEU A 94 15.25 -2.48 14.16
C LEU A 94 15.17 -3.74 13.30
N ARG A 95 14.01 -4.40 13.25
CA ARG A 95 13.80 -5.56 12.39
C ARG A 95 13.93 -5.21 10.91
N GLU A 96 13.31 -4.10 10.48
CA GLU A 96 13.42 -3.65 9.09
C GLU A 96 14.84 -3.20 8.75
N ALA A 97 15.53 -2.51 9.66
CA ALA A 97 16.94 -2.20 9.50
C ALA A 97 17.81 -3.47 9.34
N TRP A 98 17.54 -4.50 10.15
CA TRP A 98 18.23 -5.79 10.07
C TRP A 98 17.93 -6.53 8.77
N ASN A 99 16.68 -6.53 8.32
CA ASN A 99 16.26 -7.13 7.05
C ASN A 99 16.95 -6.42 5.87
N GLY A 100 17.00 -5.09 5.89
CA GLY A 100 17.72 -4.29 4.90
C GLY A 100 19.21 -4.65 4.85
N MET A 101 19.87 -4.76 6.00
CA MET A 101 21.28 -5.18 6.08
C MET A 101 21.51 -6.57 5.51
N ARG A 102 20.62 -7.54 5.76
CA ARG A 102 20.70 -8.89 5.16
C ARG A 102 20.56 -8.88 3.65
N GLN A 103 19.79 -7.95 3.09
CA GLN A 103 19.59 -7.77 1.65
C GLN A 103 20.69 -6.91 1.00
N ARG A 104 21.74 -6.52 1.76
CA ARG A 104 22.81 -5.60 1.37
C ARG A 104 22.39 -4.17 1.07
N ASP A 105 21.19 -3.78 1.50
CA ASP A 105 20.73 -2.40 1.48
C ASP A 105 21.03 -1.74 2.84
N PHE A 106 22.30 -1.33 3.02
CA PHE A 106 22.79 -0.75 4.29
C PHE A 106 22.29 0.67 4.54
N PHE A 107 21.88 1.37 3.50
CA PHE A 107 21.53 2.79 3.54
C PHE A 107 20.04 3.01 3.41
N THR A 108 19.28 2.48 4.38
CA THR A 108 17.82 2.71 4.49
C THR A 108 17.54 3.74 5.58
N GLU A 109 16.38 4.35 5.52
CA GLU A 109 15.87 5.23 6.60
C GLU A 109 15.82 4.50 7.95
N TYR A 110 15.43 3.22 7.95
CA TYR A 110 15.39 2.38 9.16
C TYR A 110 16.76 2.23 9.80
N THR A 111 17.80 2.08 8.99
CA THR A 111 19.19 1.95 9.47
C THR A 111 19.66 3.27 10.10
N LEU A 112 19.37 4.42 9.47
CA LEU A 112 19.73 5.73 10.00
C LEU A 112 19.02 6.02 11.33
N MET A 113 17.70 5.77 11.41
CA MET A 113 16.92 5.97 12.63
C MET A 113 17.38 5.05 13.77
N SER A 114 17.67 3.78 13.44
CA SER A 114 18.21 2.82 14.41
C SER A 114 19.58 3.26 14.93
N LEU A 115 20.45 3.74 14.04
CA LEU A 115 21.79 4.23 14.41
C LEU A 115 21.68 5.47 15.33
N ALA A 116 20.79 6.40 14.99
CA ALA A 116 20.55 7.60 15.79
C ALA A 116 20.02 7.25 17.19
N ALA A 117 19.05 6.35 17.29
CA ALA A 117 18.52 5.91 18.57
C ALA A 117 19.55 5.18 19.42
N ILE A 118 20.32 4.24 18.83
CA ILE A 118 21.39 3.53 19.55
C ILE A 118 22.45 4.52 20.04
N GLY A 119 22.81 5.50 19.20
CA GLY A 119 23.75 6.54 19.57
C GLY A 119 23.27 7.41 20.74
N ALA A 120 22.00 7.81 20.75
CA ALA A 120 21.39 8.55 21.86
C ALA A 120 21.41 7.75 23.17
N PHE A 121 21.11 6.44 23.10
CA PHE A 121 21.23 5.56 24.26
C PHE A 121 22.68 5.40 24.74
N TYR A 122 23.64 5.37 23.82
CA TYR A 122 25.06 5.29 24.15
C TYR A 122 25.55 6.53 24.90
N ILE A 123 25.13 7.74 24.49
CA ILE A 123 25.52 9.01 25.14
C ILE A 123 24.81 9.19 26.49
N GLY A 124 23.72 8.43 26.76
CA GLY A 124 22.88 8.58 27.95
C GLY A 124 21.68 9.50 27.78
N GLU A 125 21.49 10.04 26.57
CA GLU A 125 20.30 10.86 26.21
C GLU A 125 19.11 9.95 25.81
N TYR A 126 18.67 9.12 26.78
CA TYR A 126 17.60 8.13 26.59
C TYR A 126 16.28 8.73 26.11
N PRO A 127 15.83 9.90 26.67
CA PRO A 127 14.60 10.55 26.21
C PRO A 127 14.63 10.88 24.72
N GLU A 128 15.77 11.38 24.22
CA GLU A 128 15.94 11.75 22.82
C GLU A 128 15.82 10.53 21.90
N GLY A 129 16.47 9.41 22.27
CA GLY A 129 16.37 8.17 21.50
C GLY A 129 14.94 7.63 21.39
N VAL A 130 14.15 7.70 22.47
CA VAL A 130 12.75 7.32 22.47
C VAL A 130 11.90 8.31 21.66
N ALA A 131 12.13 9.62 21.84
CA ALA A 131 11.39 10.67 21.14
C ALA A 131 11.51 10.53 19.61
N VAL A 132 12.73 10.33 19.12
CA VAL A 132 12.98 10.12 17.66
C VAL A 132 12.16 8.98 17.12
N MET A 133 12.17 7.80 17.77
CA MET A 133 11.42 6.63 17.32
C MET A 133 9.92 6.80 17.45
N LEU A 134 9.47 7.49 18.51
CA LEU A 134 8.05 7.77 18.71
C LEU A 134 7.50 8.70 17.63
N PHE A 135 8.20 9.81 17.34
CA PHE A 135 7.80 10.74 16.28
C PHE A 135 7.84 10.08 14.91
N TYR A 136 8.86 9.25 14.63
CA TYR A 136 8.92 8.47 13.41
C TYR A 136 7.70 7.54 13.29
N SER A 137 7.39 6.76 14.32
CA SER A 137 6.26 5.83 14.32
C SER A 137 4.89 6.53 14.16
N ILE A 138 4.73 7.72 14.77
CA ILE A 138 3.53 8.55 14.58
C ILE A 138 3.45 9.04 13.13
N GLY A 139 4.56 9.53 12.60
CA GLY A 139 4.64 10.00 11.21
C GLY A 139 4.29 8.89 10.21
N GLU A 140 4.85 7.71 10.38
CA GLU A 140 4.56 6.52 9.57
C GLU A 140 3.08 6.13 9.64
N ALA A 141 2.49 6.07 10.84
CA ALA A 141 1.08 5.76 11.03
C ALA A 141 0.13 6.78 10.37
N LEU A 142 0.49 8.07 10.38
CA LEU A 142 -0.27 9.12 9.68
C LEU A 142 -0.15 9.00 8.17
N GLN A 143 1.05 8.66 7.68
CA GLN A 143 1.33 8.40 6.26
C GLN A 143 0.50 7.24 5.73
N GLU A 144 0.52 6.09 6.41
CA GLU A 144 -0.25 4.91 6.02
C GLU A 144 -1.74 5.23 5.91
N ARG A 145 -2.28 5.97 6.89
CA ARG A 145 -3.68 6.44 6.83
C ARG A 145 -3.99 7.31 5.62
N ALA A 146 -3.09 8.23 5.29
CA ALA A 146 -3.27 9.12 4.15
C ALA A 146 -3.28 8.33 2.84
N VAL A 147 -2.33 7.39 2.68
CA VAL A 147 -2.23 6.50 1.52
C VAL A 147 -3.44 5.55 1.44
N GLU A 148 -3.84 4.95 2.56
CA GLU A 148 -5.00 4.04 2.60
C GLU A 148 -6.31 4.77 2.28
N ARG A 149 -6.47 6.00 2.77
CA ARG A 149 -7.63 6.84 2.44
C ARG A 149 -7.67 7.17 0.94
N ALA A 150 -6.52 7.49 0.36
CA ALA A 150 -6.40 7.74 -1.08
C ALA A 150 -6.73 6.47 -1.89
N ARG A 151 -6.22 5.31 -1.49
CA ARG A 151 -6.53 4.01 -2.12
C ARG A 151 -8.01 3.63 -1.98
N ARG A 152 -8.64 3.86 -0.82
CA ARG A 152 -10.07 3.58 -0.61
C ARG A 152 -10.95 4.44 -1.53
N ASN A 153 -10.62 5.69 -1.74
CA ASN A 153 -11.36 6.56 -2.67
C ASN A 153 -11.32 6.01 -4.11
N ILE A 154 -10.21 5.42 -4.52
CA ILE A 154 -10.07 4.77 -5.84
C ILE A 154 -10.88 3.47 -5.89
N ARG A 155 -10.79 2.63 -4.85
CA ARG A 155 -11.56 1.37 -4.77
C ARG A 155 -13.07 1.63 -4.79
N ALA A 156 -13.56 2.66 -4.10
CA ALA A 156 -14.97 3.03 -4.12
C ALA A 156 -15.47 3.45 -5.52
N LEU A 157 -14.59 3.93 -6.41
CA LEU A 157 -14.93 4.23 -7.81
C LEU A 157 -14.92 2.95 -8.67
N VAL A 158 -14.24 1.91 -8.22
CA VAL A 158 -14.09 0.62 -8.90
C VAL A 158 -15.09 -0.42 -8.38
N ASP A 159 -15.62 -0.24 -7.17
CA ASP A 159 -16.57 -1.14 -6.49
C ASP A 159 -18.00 -1.02 -7.04
N ILE A 160 -18.08 -0.87 -8.37
CA ILE A 160 -19.31 -0.78 -9.15
C ILE A 160 -19.83 -2.20 -9.51
N ARG A 161 -19.14 -3.26 -9.08
CA ARG A 161 -19.40 -4.62 -9.52
C ARG A 161 -20.49 -5.30 -8.71
N PRO A 162 -21.65 -5.65 -9.32
CA PRO A 162 -22.68 -6.42 -8.61
C PRO A 162 -22.17 -7.82 -8.27
N GLU A 163 -22.26 -8.19 -7.00
CA GLU A 163 -21.90 -9.54 -6.53
C GLU A 163 -23.00 -10.57 -6.77
N GLN A 164 -24.23 -10.11 -6.96
CA GLN A 164 -25.40 -10.96 -7.15
C GLN A 164 -26.07 -10.70 -8.51
N ALA A 165 -26.66 -11.74 -9.06
CA ALA A 165 -27.47 -11.72 -10.27
C ALA A 165 -28.81 -12.43 -10.01
N ASN A 166 -29.90 -11.87 -10.50
CA ASN A 166 -31.22 -12.53 -10.49
C ASN A 166 -31.35 -13.39 -11.74
N VAL A 167 -31.14 -14.69 -11.62
CA VAL A 167 -31.23 -15.65 -12.70
C VAL A 167 -32.67 -16.17 -12.81
N LEU A 168 -33.21 -16.19 -14.01
CA LEU A 168 -34.54 -16.76 -14.26
C LEU A 168 -34.46 -18.29 -14.29
N VAL A 169 -35.04 -18.93 -13.26
CA VAL A 169 -35.21 -20.38 -13.17
C VAL A 169 -36.73 -20.66 -13.22
N GLU A 170 -37.17 -21.41 -14.24
CA GLU A 170 -38.58 -21.69 -14.47
C GLU A 170 -39.48 -20.44 -14.50
N GLY A 171 -38.94 -19.34 -15.02
CA GLY A 171 -39.65 -18.05 -15.12
C GLY A 171 -39.71 -17.21 -13.85
N LYS A 172 -39.08 -17.66 -12.73
CA LYS A 172 -38.99 -16.91 -11.48
C LYS A 172 -37.54 -16.41 -11.26
N PRO A 173 -37.33 -15.15 -10.82
CA PRO A 173 -36.01 -14.65 -10.51
C PRO A 173 -35.48 -15.25 -9.20
N VAL A 174 -34.34 -15.87 -9.26
CA VAL A 174 -33.60 -16.42 -8.11
C VAL A 174 -32.28 -15.69 -8.00
N ALA A 175 -32.06 -15.06 -6.86
CA ALA A 175 -30.80 -14.38 -6.59
C ALA A 175 -29.68 -15.42 -6.32
N MET A 176 -28.58 -15.30 -7.07
CA MET A 176 -27.39 -16.14 -6.87
C MET A 176 -26.13 -15.31 -7.08
N PRO A 177 -24.98 -15.76 -6.55
CA PRO A 177 -23.71 -15.08 -6.79
C PRO A 177 -23.41 -14.99 -8.29
N ALA A 178 -23.10 -13.79 -8.79
CA ALA A 178 -22.84 -13.54 -10.21
C ALA A 178 -21.68 -14.42 -10.76
N ALA A 179 -20.73 -14.78 -9.90
CA ALA A 179 -19.63 -15.67 -10.24
C ALA A 179 -20.04 -17.12 -10.55
N GLN A 180 -21.24 -17.54 -10.13
CA GLN A 180 -21.77 -18.89 -10.38
C GLN A 180 -22.69 -18.96 -11.60
N VAL A 181 -23.00 -17.82 -12.22
CA VAL A 181 -23.84 -17.77 -13.40
C VAL A 181 -23.03 -18.19 -14.62
N VAL A 182 -23.51 -19.22 -15.30
CA VAL A 182 -22.89 -19.73 -16.54
C VAL A 182 -23.47 -19.05 -17.76
N PRO A 183 -22.70 -18.91 -18.86
CA PRO A 183 -23.21 -18.43 -20.15
C PRO A 183 -24.44 -19.23 -20.64
N GLY A 184 -25.35 -18.55 -21.36
CA GLY A 184 -26.62 -19.12 -21.83
C GLY A 184 -27.76 -19.03 -20.81
N ARG A 185 -27.51 -18.59 -19.56
CA ARG A 185 -28.57 -18.30 -18.59
C ARG A 185 -29.16 -16.92 -18.80
N THR A 186 -30.46 -16.78 -18.56
CA THR A 186 -31.15 -15.50 -18.61
C THR A 186 -31.17 -14.86 -17.21
N ILE A 187 -30.72 -13.62 -17.14
CA ILE A 187 -30.79 -12.80 -15.93
C ILE A 187 -31.84 -11.70 -16.09
N GLU A 188 -32.45 -11.30 -15.00
CA GLU A 188 -33.36 -10.17 -14.94
C GLU A 188 -32.71 -9.02 -14.15
N VAL A 189 -32.68 -7.83 -14.75
CA VAL A 189 -32.15 -6.62 -14.11
C VAL A 189 -33.30 -5.64 -13.91
N LEU A 190 -33.52 -5.25 -12.66
CA LEU A 190 -34.60 -4.32 -12.27
C LEU A 190 -34.24 -2.88 -12.65
N PRO A 191 -35.22 -1.97 -12.76
CA PRO A 191 -34.96 -0.54 -12.95
C PRO A 191 -34.04 0.02 -11.88
N GLY A 192 -33.05 0.82 -12.28
CA GLY A 192 -31.98 1.31 -11.40
C GLY A 192 -30.94 0.26 -11.03
N GLY A 193 -31.15 -1.00 -11.39
CA GLY A 193 -30.21 -2.09 -11.15
C GLY A 193 -29.03 -2.05 -12.12
N ARG A 194 -27.87 -2.49 -11.65
CA ARG A 194 -26.67 -2.66 -12.49
C ARG A 194 -26.65 -4.04 -13.12
N VAL A 195 -26.23 -4.10 -14.37
CA VAL A 195 -26.01 -5.34 -15.10
C VAL A 195 -24.82 -6.08 -14.51
N PRO A 196 -25.00 -7.32 -13.99
CA PRO A 196 -23.91 -8.04 -13.33
C PRO A 196 -22.94 -8.76 -14.26
N LEU A 197 -23.40 -9.09 -15.48
CA LEU A 197 -22.66 -9.90 -16.46
C LEU A 197 -22.89 -9.38 -17.88
N ASP A 198 -21.91 -9.59 -18.76
CA ASP A 198 -22.06 -9.27 -20.19
C ASP A 198 -23.06 -10.23 -20.83
N GLY A 199 -23.89 -9.72 -21.71
CA GLY A 199 -24.90 -10.52 -22.39
C GLY A 199 -25.55 -9.80 -23.55
N VAL A 200 -26.62 -10.42 -24.08
CA VAL A 200 -27.44 -9.90 -25.17
C VAL A 200 -28.83 -9.57 -24.65
N LEU A 201 -29.37 -8.41 -25.02
CA LEU A 201 -30.70 -8.00 -24.61
C LEU A 201 -31.78 -8.87 -25.28
N LEU A 202 -32.63 -9.50 -24.46
CA LEU A 202 -33.82 -10.25 -24.91
C LEU A 202 -35.07 -9.43 -24.98
N SER A 203 -35.18 -8.34 -24.19
CA SER A 203 -36.29 -7.38 -24.23
C SER A 203 -36.21 -6.53 -25.51
N GLU A 204 -37.35 -5.97 -25.98
CA GLU A 204 -37.41 -5.27 -27.28
C GLU A 204 -36.46 -4.08 -27.41
N ALA A 205 -36.50 -3.18 -26.43
CA ALA A 205 -35.55 -2.06 -26.31
C ALA A 205 -35.62 -1.49 -24.89
N ALA A 206 -34.47 -1.03 -24.39
CA ALA A 206 -34.39 -0.38 -23.09
C ALA A 206 -33.29 0.68 -23.05
N PRO A 207 -33.52 1.80 -22.33
CA PRO A 207 -32.46 2.78 -22.09
C PRO A 207 -31.56 2.32 -20.96
N PHE A 208 -30.24 2.40 -21.20
CA PHE A 208 -29.19 2.11 -20.23
C PHE A 208 -28.32 3.33 -20.00
N ASN A 209 -28.01 3.60 -18.74
CA ASN A 209 -26.99 4.56 -18.40
C ASN A 209 -25.61 3.87 -18.49
N THR A 210 -24.79 4.36 -19.41
CA THR A 210 -23.45 3.82 -19.70
C THR A 210 -22.34 4.67 -19.10
N ALA A 211 -22.66 5.74 -18.35
CA ALA A 211 -21.70 6.72 -17.84
C ALA A 211 -20.54 6.09 -17.04
N ALA A 212 -20.82 5.02 -16.33
CA ALA A 212 -19.79 4.31 -15.54
C ALA A 212 -18.72 3.58 -16.42
N LEU A 213 -19.05 3.28 -17.68
CA LEU A 213 -18.16 2.54 -18.60
C LEU A 213 -17.57 3.46 -19.69
N THR A 214 -18.39 4.37 -20.23
CA THR A 214 -18.01 5.19 -21.38
C THR A 214 -17.73 6.65 -21.01
N GLY A 215 -18.14 7.08 -19.81
CA GLY A 215 -18.10 8.50 -19.40
C GLY A 215 -19.23 9.35 -19.97
N GLU A 216 -20.07 8.81 -20.86
CA GLU A 216 -21.16 9.55 -21.49
C GLU A 216 -22.39 9.62 -20.55
N SER A 217 -22.84 10.83 -20.22
CA SER A 217 -23.98 11.05 -19.30
C SER A 217 -25.33 10.76 -19.95
N THR A 218 -25.42 10.73 -21.29
CA THR A 218 -26.68 10.47 -21.99
C THR A 218 -27.00 8.98 -22.02
N PRO A 219 -28.21 8.54 -21.58
CA PRO A 219 -28.61 7.14 -21.66
C PRO A 219 -28.62 6.65 -23.12
N ARG A 220 -28.06 5.49 -23.36
CA ARG A 220 -28.07 4.81 -24.65
C ARG A 220 -29.22 3.82 -24.71
N THR A 221 -30.05 3.88 -25.74
CA THR A 221 -31.09 2.88 -25.98
C THR A 221 -30.48 1.67 -26.68
N ILE A 222 -30.55 0.49 -26.04
CA ILE A 222 -30.10 -0.79 -26.56
C ILE A 222 -31.30 -1.59 -27.02
N ARG A 223 -31.25 -2.17 -28.21
CA ARG A 223 -32.32 -2.95 -28.83
C ARG A 223 -32.12 -4.44 -28.65
N LYS A 224 -33.17 -5.21 -28.84
CA LYS A 224 -33.13 -6.67 -28.79
C LYS A 224 -32.04 -7.22 -29.72
N GLY A 225 -31.23 -8.12 -29.17
CA GLY A 225 -30.10 -8.72 -29.91
C GLY A 225 -28.80 -7.92 -29.84
N GLU A 226 -28.82 -6.69 -29.26
CA GLU A 226 -27.60 -5.93 -29.06
C GLU A 226 -26.90 -6.31 -27.74
N GLU A 227 -25.59 -6.07 -27.70
CA GLU A 227 -24.75 -6.39 -26.52
C GLU A 227 -24.99 -5.40 -25.39
N VAL A 228 -25.18 -5.94 -24.18
CA VAL A 228 -25.26 -5.21 -22.91
C VAL A 228 -24.06 -5.59 -22.07
N LEU A 229 -23.30 -4.59 -21.59
CA LEU A 229 -22.09 -4.82 -20.82
C LEU A 229 -22.35 -4.75 -19.31
N ALA A 230 -21.63 -5.55 -18.57
CA ALA A 230 -21.62 -5.51 -17.12
C ALA A 230 -21.24 -4.09 -16.61
N GLY A 231 -21.97 -3.61 -15.59
CA GLY A 231 -21.78 -2.25 -15.06
C GLY A 231 -22.74 -1.21 -15.60
N MET A 232 -23.42 -1.42 -16.73
CA MET A 232 -24.52 -0.58 -17.21
C MET A 232 -25.67 -0.58 -16.23
N ILE A 233 -26.42 0.52 -16.14
CA ILE A 233 -27.60 0.64 -15.27
C ILE A 233 -28.86 0.67 -16.13
N SER A 234 -29.81 -0.27 -15.89
CA SER A 234 -31.13 -0.22 -16.49
C SER A 234 -31.95 0.97 -15.95
N SER A 235 -32.53 1.82 -16.82
CA SER A 235 -33.11 3.09 -16.36
C SER A 235 -34.61 3.02 -16.03
N LEU A 236 -35.45 2.38 -16.85
CA LEU A 236 -36.88 2.55 -16.78
C LEU A 236 -37.69 1.29 -16.51
N GLN A 237 -37.25 0.12 -16.98
CA GLN A 237 -38.06 -1.10 -16.92
C GLN A 237 -37.19 -2.32 -16.60
N PRO A 238 -37.75 -3.41 -16.05
CA PRO A 238 -37.07 -4.66 -15.91
C PRO A 238 -36.61 -5.18 -17.28
N VAL A 239 -35.38 -5.60 -17.40
CA VAL A 239 -34.81 -6.11 -18.64
C VAL A 239 -34.32 -7.53 -18.46
N ARG A 240 -34.45 -8.34 -19.51
CA ARG A 240 -33.92 -9.71 -19.57
C ARG A 240 -32.74 -9.74 -20.49
N ILE A 241 -31.66 -10.35 -20.01
CA ILE A 241 -30.38 -10.41 -20.68
C ILE A 241 -29.92 -11.87 -20.66
N GLU A 242 -29.56 -12.41 -21.82
CA GLU A 242 -28.91 -13.70 -21.94
C GLU A 242 -27.41 -13.51 -21.74
N VAL A 243 -26.84 -14.18 -20.75
CA VAL A 243 -25.42 -14.08 -20.41
C VAL A 243 -24.57 -14.73 -21.48
N THR A 244 -23.62 -14.00 -22.04
CA THR A 244 -22.72 -14.48 -23.09
C THR A 244 -21.32 -14.80 -22.58
N ARG A 245 -20.86 -14.17 -21.50
CA ARG A 245 -19.52 -14.34 -20.96
C ARG A 245 -19.55 -14.67 -19.47
N PRO A 246 -18.60 -15.50 -18.98
CA PRO A 246 -18.50 -15.76 -17.55
C PRO A 246 -18.07 -14.50 -16.80
N TYR A 247 -18.38 -14.45 -15.50
CA TYR A 247 -18.14 -13.29 -14.62
C TYR A 247 -16.70 -12.78 -14.66
N GLY A 248 -15.68 -13.68 -14.71
CA GLY A 248 -14.26 -13.29 -14.78
C GLY A 248 -13.84 -12.63 -16.09
N GLU A 249 -14.59 -12.86 -17.18
CA GLU A 249 -14.29 -12.34 -18.52
C GLU A 249 -15.20 -11.17 -18.93
N SER A 250 -16.05 -10.68 -18.03
CA SER A 250 -16.92 -9.52 -18.29
C SER A 250 -16.09 -8.26 -18.59
N ALA A 251 -16.66 -7.32 -19.34
CA ALA A 251 -16.02 -6.04 -19.68
C ALA A 251 -15.52 -5.32 -18.43
N LEU A 252 -16.31 -5.30 -17.39
CA LEU A 252 -15.95 -4.70 -16.10
C LEU A 252 -14.79 -5.45 -15.45
N SER A 253 -14.75 -6.78 -15.49
CA SER A 253 -13.62 -7.58 -14.95
C SER A 253 -12.32 -7.30 -15.68
N ARG A 254 -12.35 -7.15 -17.01
CA ARG A 254 -11.17 -6.78 -17.80
C ARG A 254 -10.67 -5.38 -17.47
N ILE A 255 -11.57 -4.41 -17.28
CA ILE A 255 -11.20 -3.06 -16.84
C ILE A 255 -10.51 -3.14 -15.47
N LEU A 256 -11.05 -3.90 -14.53
CA LEU A 256 -10.49 -4.09 -13.20
C LEU A 256 -9.10 -4.74 -13.23
N SER A 257 -8.95 -5.84 -13.98
CA SER A 257 -7.64 -6.50 -14.13
C SER A 257 -6.60 -5.58 -14.78
N MET A 258 -6.99 -4.78 -15.80
CA MET A 258 -6.09 -3.78 -16.39
C MET A 258 -5.67 -2.71 -15.38
N VAL A 259 -6.57 -2.28 -14.49
CA VAL A 259 -6.26 -1.31 -13.42
C VAL A 259 -5.35 -1.93 -12.37
N GLU A 260 -5.59 -3.19 -11.99
CA GLU A 260 -4.75 -3.94 -11.03
C GLU A 260 -3.36 -4.19 -11.59
N GLU A 261 -3.23 -4.64 -12.85
CA GLU A 261 -1.94 -4.81 -13.52
C GLU A 261 -1.19 -3.48 -13.68
N ALA A 262 -1.92 -2.40 -13.93
CA ALA A 262 -1.33 -1.07 -14.05
C ALA A 262 -0.85 -0.54 -12.69
N ALA A 263 -1.58 -0.84 -11.61
CA ALA A 263 -1.17 -0.51 -10.24
C ALA A 263 0.06 -1.33 -9.80
N ALA A 264 0.21 -2.56 -10.29
CA ALA A 264 1.38 -3.41 -10.04
C ALA A 264 2.64 -2.95 -10.78
N ARG A 265 2.52 -2.18 -11.87
CA ARG A 265 3.67 -1.58 -12.57
C ARG A 265 4.19 -0.39 -11.79
N LYS A 266 5.39 -0.54 -11.22
CA LYS A 266 6.06 0.52 -10.44
C LYS A 266 6.17 1.81 -11.26
N ALA A 267 5.66 2.90 -10.71
CA ALA A 267 5.75 4.21 -11.35
C ALA A 267 7.23 4.64 -11.49
N PRO A 268 7.62 5.36 -12.58
CA PRO A 268 8.97 5.91 -12.75
C PRO A 268 9.44 6.74 -11.56
N ALA A 269 8.52 7.38 -10.85
CA ALA A 269 8.81 8.15 -9.66
C ALA A 269 9.22 7.28 -8.45
N GLU A 270 8.70 6.06 -8.29
CA GLU A 270 9.17 5.13 -7.27
C GLU A 270 10.62 4.71 -7.54
N LEU A 271 10.96 4.53 -8.82
CA LEU A 271 12.35 4.29 -9.25
C LEU A 271 13.25 5.49 -8.98
N PHE A 272 12.74 6.71 -9.14
CA PHE A 272 13.45 7.96 -8.82
C PHE A 272 13.73 8.05 -7.32
N ILE A 273 12.74 7.80 -6.47
CA ILE A 273 12.93 7.79 -5.00
C ILE A 273 14.03 6.81 -4.59
N ARG A 274 14.00 5.58 -5.11
CA ARG A 274 15.04 4.57 -4.82
C ARG A 274 16.43 5.01 -5.28
N ARG A 275 16.52 5.64 -6.46
CA ARG A 275 17.80 6.18 -6.97
C ARG A 275 18.29 7.35 -6.13
N PHE A 276 17.38 8.24 -5.74
CA PHE A 276 17.67 9.38 -4.86
C PHE A 276 18.16 8.90 -3.49
N ALA A 277 17.42 8.00 -2.83
CA ALA A 277 17.78 7.45 -1.52
C ALA A 277 19.16 6.79 -1.53
N ARG A 278 19.50 6.05 -2.60
CA ARG A 278 20.80 5.38 -2.76
C ARG A 278 21.98 6.35 -2.78
N ILE A 279 21.79 7.59 -3.20
CA ILE A 279 22.84 8.62 -3.21
C ILE A 279 22.75 9.49 -1.95
N TYR A 280 21.55 9.89 -1.58
CA TYR A 280 21.29 10.82 -0.49
C TYR A 280 21.75 10.24 0.87
N THR A 281 21.35 9.01 1.16
CA THR A 281 21.63 8.38 2.47
C THR A 281 23.14 8.24 2.75
N PRO A 282 23.98 7.72 1.82
CA PRO A 282 25.42 7.71 2.05
C PRO A 282 26.05 9.10 2.20
N VAL A 283 25.56 10.09 1.46
CA VAL A 283 26.05 11.47 1.57
C VAL A 283 25.77 12.04 2.94
N VAL A 284 24.53 11.92 3.42
CA VAL A 284 24.14 12.41 4.75
C VAL A 284 24.90 11.67 5.85
N THR A 285 25.04 10.35 5.74
CA THR A 285 25.84 9.56 6.69
C THR A 285 27.31 10.00 6.69
N GLY A 286 27.89 10.21 5.51
CA GLY A 286 29.26 10.73 5.39
C GLY A 286 29.42 12.11 6.02
N LEU A 287 28.47 13.02 5.83
CA LEU A 287 28.46 14.34 6.47
C LEU A 287 28.36 14.23 8.00
N ALA A 288 27.53 13.33 8.52
CA ALA A 288 27.41 13.08 9.95
C ALA A 288 28.74 12.58 10.54
N VAL A 289 29.43 11.68 9.85
CA VAL A 289 30.76 11.22 10.25
C VAL A 289 31.77 12.40 10.22
N LEU A 290 31.71 13.26 9.21
CA LEU A 290 32.57 14.44 9.12
C LEU A 290 32.33 15.43 10.27
N ILE A 291 31.07 15.62 10.72
CA ILE A 291 30.72 16.46 11.86
C ILE A 291 31.45 16.00 13.13
N VAL A 292 31.65 14.70 13.32
CA VAL A 292 32.38 14.16 14.47
C VAL A 292 33.89 14.18 14.22
N ALA A 293 34.33 13.76 13.03
CA ALA A 293 35.73 13.55 12.73
C ALA A 293 36.54 14.84 12.54
N LEU A 294 35.96 15.86 11.84
CA LEU A 294 36.70 17.09 11.54
C LEU A 294 37.11 17.87 12.81
N PRO A 295 36.21 18.13 13.79
CA PRO A 295 36.61 18.80 15.02
C PRO A 295 37.60 17.97 15.85
N GLY A 296 37.44 16.64 15.85
CA GLY A 296 38.41 15.76 16.51
C GLY A 296 39.79 15.85 15.90
N LEU A 297 39.88 15.81 14.58
CA LEU A 297 41.17 15.96 13.85
C LEU A 297 41.75 17.35 14.05
N TRP A 298 40.91 18.39 14.03
CA TRP A 298 41.33 19.77 14.29
C TRP A 298 41.93 19.93 15.69
N SER A 299 41.29 19.33 16.71
CA SER A 299 41.80 19.34 18.09
C SER A 299 43.17 18.66 18.22
N LEU A 300 43.40 17.56 17.48
CA LEU A 300 44.68 16.87 17.46
C LEU A 300 45.80 17.72 16.82
N LEU A 301 45.43 18.53 15.81
CA LEU A 301 46.42 19.34 15.06
C LEU A 301 46.71 20.70 15.74
N HIS A 302 45.73 21.30 16.42
CA HIS A 302 45.84 22.66 16.92
C HIS A 302 45.57 22.78 18.45
N GLY A 303 45.96 21.85 19.25
CA GLY A 303 46.07 21.79 20.71
C GLY A 303 45.27 22.75 21.66
N GLY A 304 44.49 23.69 21.12
CA GLY A 304 43.73 24.68 21.86
C GLY A 304 42.22 24.53 21.84
N PHE A 305 41.70 23.51 21.09
CA PHE A 305 40.26 23.27 20.97
C PHE A 305 39.85 22.12 21.88
N ALA A 306 38.95 22.41 22.85
CA ALA A 306 38.39 21.37 23.72
C ALA A 306 37.40 20.49 22.92
N TYR A 307 37.83 19.35 22.49
CA TYR A 307 36.94 18.38 21.80
C TYR A 307 36.25 17.45 22.79
N SER A 308 34.95 17.41 22.76
CA SER A 308 34.12 16.45 23.48
C SER A 308 33.44 15.52 22.45
N PHE A 309 33.82 14.24 22.45
CA PHE A 309 33.26 13.25 21.53
C PHE A 309 31.73 13.15 21.67
N ASP A 310 31.22 13.12 22.91
CA ASP A 310 29.78 12.96 23.17
C ASP A 310 28.96 14.13 22.63
N GLU A 311 29.48 15.37 22.77
CA GLU A 311 28.80 16.57 22.24
C GLU A 311 28.75 16.58 20.71
N TRP A 312 29.88 16.26 20.05
CA TRP A 312 29.92 16.22 18.59
C TRP A 312 29.15 15.04 18.03
N LEU A 313 29.12 13.91 18.73
CA LEU A 313 28.28 12.77 18.38
C LEU A 313 26.80 13.10 18.49
N SER A 314 26.36 13.78 19.58
CA SER A 314 24.98 14.26 19.74
C SER A 314 24.58 15.18 18.57
N ARG A 315 25.42 16.15 18.20
CA ARG A 315 25.17 17.03 17.05
C ARG A 315 25.03 16.24 15.73
N ALA A 316 25.88 15.24 15.50
CA ALA A 316 25.79 14.39 14.30
C ALA A 316 24.53 13.54 14.29
N LEU A 317 24.08 13.03 15.44
CA LEU A 317 22.84 12.27 15.56
C LEU A 317 21.61 13.14 15.29
N VAL A 318 21.56 14.35 15.85
CA VAL A 318 20.50 15.33 15.55
C VAL A 318 20.49 15.69 14.07
N PHE A 319 21.67 15.87 13.46
CA PHE A 319 21.79 16.11 12.02
C PHE A 319 21.23 14.94 11.19
N LEU A 320 21.53 13.70 11.57
CA LEU A 320 21.00 12.50 10.88
C LEU A 320 19.47 12.45 10.91
N VAL A 321 18.87 12.71 12.09
CA VAL A 321 17.42 12.71 12.26
C VAL A 321 16.78 13.84 11.45
N ALA A 322 17.30 15.07 11.55
CA ALA A 322 16.78 16.23 10.83
C ALA A 322 16.90 16.11 9.31
N SER A 323 17.86 15.32 8.83
CA SER A 323 18.09 15.07 7.41
C SER A 323 17.21 13.95 6.82
N CYS A 324 16.20 13.44 7.53
CA CYS A 324 15.27 12.46 6.97
C CYS A 324 14.43 13.08 5.85
N PRO A 325 14.43 12.54 4.62
CA PRO A 325 13.58 13.05 3.54
C PRO A 325 12.14 12.51 3.61
N CYS A 326 11.60 12.31 4.82
CA CYS A 326 10.32 11.63 5.06
C CYS A 326 9.16 12.26 4.29
N ALA A 327 9.11 13.61 4.22
CA ALA A 327 8.09 14.33 3.47
C ALA A 327 8.15 14.06 1.96
N LEU A 328 9.35 13.90 1.39
CA LEU A 328 9.53 13.58 -0.03
C LEU A 328 9.02 12.17 -0.36
N VAL A 329 9.32 11.21 0.48
CA VAL A 329 8.90 9.80 0.33
C VAL A 329 7.38 9.68 0.35
N ILE A 330 6.69 10.48 1.19
CA ILE A 330 5.24 10.50 1.31
C ILE A 330 4.56 11.23 0.15
N SER A 331 5.11 12.39 -0.23
CA SER A 331 4.44 13.31 -1.17
C SER A 331 4.24 12.70 -2.56
N ILE A 332 5.16 11.85 -2.99
CA ILE A 332 5.12 11.26 -4.33
C ILE A 332 3.98 10.26 -4.50
N PRO A 333 3.86 9.18 -3.69
CA PRO A 333 2.72 8.27 -3.79
C PRO A 333 1.38 9.00 -3.60
N LEU A 334 1.31 9.92 -2.65
CA LEU A 334 0.10 10.69 -2.37
C LEU A 334 -0.31 11.55 -3.56
N GLY A 335 0.65 12.18 -4.24
CA GLY A 335 0.44 12.95 -5.47
C GLY A 335 -0.13 12.10 -6.60
N TYR A 336 0.43 10.91 -6.84
CA TYR A 336 -0.08 9.97 -7.85
C TYR A 336 -1.49 9.49 -7.53
N PHE A 337 -1.76 9.05 -6.31
CA PHE A 337 -3.09 8.60 -5.91
C PHE A 337 -4.12 9.73 -5.98
N SER A 338 -3.74 10.93 -5.57
CA SER A 338 -4.62 12.10 -5.68
C SER A 338 -4.91 12.46 -7.15
N GLY A 339 -3.87 12.51 -7.98
CA GLY A 339 -4.01 12.81 -9.41
C GLY A 339 -4.88 11.80 -10.16
N ILE A 340 -4.67 10.50 -9.95
CA ILE A 340 -5.49 9.43 -10.51
C ILE A 340 -6.94 9.55 -10.01
N GLY A 341 -7.13 9.83 -8.71
CA GLY A 341 -8.45 9.97 -8.11
C GLY A 341 -9.24 11.16 -8.66
N VAL A 342 -8.60 12.31 -8.88
CA VAL A 342 -9.22 13.50 -9.49
C VAL A 342 -9.57 13.24 -10.96
N ALA A 343 -8.67 12.65 -11.72
CA ALA A 343 -8.89 12.31 -13.12
C ALA A 343 -10.05 11.32 -13.29
N SER A 344 -10.12 10.30 -12.44
CA SER A 344 -11.21 9.32 -12.45
C SER A 344 -12.57 9.96 -12.18
N LYS A 345 -12.65 10.94 -11.25
CA LYS A 345 -13.88 11.72 -11.04
C LYS A 345 -14.30 12.56 -12.25
N ALA A 346 -13.33 12.97 -13.05
CA ALA A 346 -13.55 13.70 -14.31
C ALA A 346 -13.84 12.73 -15.50
N GLY A 347 -14.01 11.43 -15.25
CA GLY A 347 -14.28 10.44 -16.31
C GLY A 347 -13.02 9.95 -17.06
N VAL A 348 -11.82 10.35 -16.63
CA VAL A 348 -10.55 9.94 -17.25
C VAL A 348 -9.90 8.84 -16.43
N LEU A 349 -9.86 7.61 -16.96
CA LEU A 349 -9.26 6.46 -16.31
C LEU A 349 -7.79 6.28 -16.71
N PHE A 350 -6.88 6.50 -15.78
CA PHE A 350 -5.46 6.20 -15.98
C PHE A 350 -5.14 4.75 -15.63
N LYS A 351 -4.44 4.07 -16.56
CA LYS A 351 -3.97 2.69 -16.35
C LYS A 351 -2.72 2.59 -15.45
N GLY A 352 -2.47 3.59 -14.59
CA GLY A 352 -1.36 3.63 -13.63
C GLY A 352 -0.57 4.95 -13.64
N GLY A 353 0.30 5.14 -12.63
CA GLY A 353 1.08 6.35 -12.45
C GLY A 353 2.00 6.70 -13.63
N SER A 354 2.52 5.70 -14.35
CA SER A 354 3.35 5.91 -15.53
C SER A 354 2.62 6.63 -16.66
N TYR A 355 1.31 6.46 -16.79
CA TYR A 355 0.49 7.14 -17.78
C TYR A 355 0.18 8.58 -17.37
N LEU A 356 0.10 8.85 -16.07
CA LEU A 356 -0.01 10.21 -15.56
C LEU A 356 1.25 11.02 -15.89
N ASP A 357 2.44 10.43 -15.77
CA ASP A 357 3.70 11.05 -16.19
C ASP A 357 3.79 11.21 -17.70
N ALA A 358 3.26 10.25 -18.46
CA ALA A 358 3.27 10.32 -19.92
C ALA A 358 2.41 11.48 -20.43
N ILE A 359 1.21 11.70 -19.85
CA ILE A 359 0.31 12.77 -20.29
C ILE A 359 0.90 14.16 -20.03
N ALA A 360 1.72 14.30 -18.98
CA ALA A 360 2.43 15.55 -18.69
C ALA A 360 3.45 15.95 -19.78
N ARG A 361 3.83 15.00 -20.65
CA ARG A 361 4.79 15.19 -21.75
C ARG A 361 4.13 15.23 -23.12
N VAL A 362 2.81 15.05 -23.19
CA VAL A 362 2.07 15.09 -24.46
C VAL A 362 1.91 16.53 -24.91
N ASN A 363 2.48 16.84 -26.08
CA ASN A 363 2.41 18.17 -26.69
C ASN A 363 1.35 18.26 -27.82
N THR A 364 0.87 17.11 -28.31
CA THR A 364 -0.11 17.00 -29.38
C THR A 364 -1.00 15.80 -29.19
N VAL A 365 -2.28 15.96 -29.39
CA VAL A 365 -3.31 14.90 -29.33
C VAL A 365 -3.92 14.74 -30.72
#